data_956d6c4d35902205c7434b586446cf38
#
_entry.id   956d6c4d35902205c7434b586446cf38
#
_cell.length_a   1.000
_cell.length_b   1.000
_cell.length_c   1.000
_cell.angle_alpha   90.00
_cell.angle_beta   90.00
_cell.angle_gamma   90.00
#
_symmetry.space_group_name_H-M   'P 1'
#
loop_
_entity.id
_entity.type
_entity.pdbx_description
1 polymer ?
#
loop_
_entity_poly.entity_id
_entity_poly.type
_entity_poly.pdbx_seq_one_letter_code
_entity_poly.pdbx_strand_id
1 'polypeptide(L)'
;GNEGSGKTLFTKKLKTLFENQSDPKLCTIFEQFNVKKSLTEIKSWFSKNGSKISEKKEVGIIELSNIENIDDFLLNLSKQESDIKISIVNLMPVGNSYEYLMKNMPQKRFENEYLALTKLDLCDLSIVEIAAFVELNHKCMFFSGVRSSEEGLYFAKVGETADHIVQTMESRIG
;
A
#
# COMPACT_ATOMS: atom_id res chain seq x y z
N GLY A 1 -5.49 4.19 3.49
CA GLY A 1 -4.79 4.92 4.56
C GLY A 1 -5.50 6.21 4.94
N ASN A 2 -5.32 6.64 6.17
CA ASN A 2 -5.90 7.86 6.71
C ASN A 2 -5.33 9.13 6.04
N GLU A 3 -5.94 10.28 6.30
CA GLU A 3 -5.39 11.56 5.87
C GLU A 3 -4.00 11.78 6.47
N GLY A 4 -3.09 12.36 5.70
CA GLY A 4 -1.69 12.53 6.11
C GLY A 4 -0.81 11.28 6.10
N SER A 5 -1.32 10.11 5.71
CA SER A 5 -0.51 8.87 5.61
C SER A 5 0.48 8.84 4.43
N GLY A 6 0.53 9.90 3.61
CA GLY A 6 1.44 9.98 2.46
C GLY A 6 0.94 9.30 1.18
N LYS A 7 -0.37 9.02 1.06
CA LYS A 7 -0.97 8.33 -0.10
C LYS A 7 -0.53 8.87 -1.44
N THR A 8 -0.73 10.16 -1.66
CA THR A 8 -0.44 10.79 -2.97
C THR A 8 1.04 10.72 -3.33
N LEU A 9 1.94 10.87 -2.35
CA LEU A 9 3.38 10.72 -2.59
C LEU A 9 3.72 9.27 -2.88
N PHE A 10 3.17 8.33 -2.11
CA PHE A 10 3.38 6.90 -2.31
C PHE A 10 2.90 6.43 -3.69
N THR A 11 1.68 6.81 -4.11
CA THR A 11 1.14 6.44 -5.43
C THR A 11 1.96 7.01 -6.58
N LYS A 12 2.48 8.24 -6.47
CA LYS A 12 3.40 8.81 -7.46
C LYS A 12 4.70 8.01 -7.56
N LYS A 13 5.32 7.68 -6.42
CA LYS A 13 6.54 6.87 -6.38
C LYS A 13 6.30 5.45 -6.92
N LEU A 14 5.17 4.84 -6.56
CA LEU A 14 4.80 3.52 -7.06
C LEU A 14 4.61 3.53 -8.59
N LYS A 15 3.98 4.57 -9.13
CA LYS A 15 3.87 4.77 -10.58
C LYS A 15 5.24 4.83 -11.24
N THR A 16 6.14 5.68 -10.75
CA THR A 16 7.52 5.79 -11.27
C THR A 16 8.25 4.45 -11.20
N LEU A 17 8.10 3.71 -10.10
CA LEU A 17 8.70 2.39 -9.95
C LEU A 17 8.23 1.42 -11.04
N PHE A 18 6.94 1.39 -11.37
CA PHE A 18 6.41 0.54 -12.44
C PHE A 18 6.84 1.02 -13.82
N GLU A 19 6.90 2.32 -14.07
CA GLU A 19 7.33 2.88 -15.36
C GLU A 19 8.82 2.63 -15.64
N ASN A 20 9.65 2.57 -14.59
CA ASN A 20 11.08 2.29 -14.68
C ASN A 20 11.43 0.80 -14.76
N GLN A 21 10.47 -0.10 -14.53
CA GLN A 21 10.71 -1.53 -14.70
C GLN A 21 10.91 -1.84 -16.20
N SER A 22 11.93 -2.66 -16.48
CA SER A 22 12.44 -2.96 -17.84
C SER A 22 11.45 -3.72 -18.75
N ASP A 23 10.21 -3.95 -18.32
CA ASP A 23 9.17 -4.57 -19.15
C ASP A 23 8.30 -3.48 -19.80
N PRO A 24 8.51 -3.20 -21.11
CA PRO A 24 7.76 -2.16 -21.85
C PRO A 24 6.25 -2.48 -22.00
N LYS A 25 5.81 -3.62 -21.50
CA LYS A 25 4.40 -4.04 -21.53
C LYS A 25 3.60 -3.58 -20.31
N LEU A 26 4.25 -3.08 -19.25
CA LEU A 26 3.59 -2.53 -18.08
C LEU A 26 3.19 -1.08 -18.34
N CYS A 27 2.01 -0.90 -18.91
CA CYS A 27 1.39 0.42 -19.00
C CYS A 27 0.69 0.74 -17.67
N THR A 28 0.97 1.89 -17.09
CA THR A 28 0.42 2.29 -15.79
C THR A 28 -0.72 3.27 -15.98
N ILE A 29 -1.93 2.87 -15.60
CA ILE A 29 -3.09 3.75 -15.53
C ILE A 29 -3.14 4.31 -14.11
N PHE A 30 -3.07 5.62 -13.96
CA PHE A 30 -3.13 6.29 -12.65
C PHE A 30 -4.39 7.15 -12.56
N GLU A 31 -5.16 6.94 -11.50
CA GLU A 31 -6.31 7.77 -11.15
C GLU A 31 -6.34 8.04 -9.65
N GLN A 32 -6.54 9.30 -9.28
CA GLN A 32 -6.67 9.71 -7.90
C GLN A 32 -8.13 9.98 -7.57
N PHE A 33 -8.69 9.16 -6.69
CA PHE A 33 -10.03 9.39 -6.14
C PHE A 33 -9.90 9.99 -4.73
N ASN A 34 -10.32 11.22 -4.58
CA ASN A 34 -10.39 11.87 -3.26
C ASN A 34 -11.74 11.58 -2.57
N VAL A 35 -11.86 11.96 -1.31
CA VAL A 35 -13.03 11.71 -0.42
C VAL A 35 -14.38 12.14 -1.03
N LYS A 36 -14.37 13.04 -2.02
CA LYS A 36 -15.59 13.55 -2.66
C LYS A 36 -16.08 12.69 -3.83
N LYS A 37 -15.27 11.74 -4.29
CA LYS A 37 -15.65 10.86 -5.40
C LYS A 37 -16.44 9.66 -4.89
N SER A 38 -17.59 9.44 -5.50
CA SER A 38 -18.53 8.40 -5.10
C SER A 38 -18.10 7.01 -5.58
N LEU A 39 -18.64 5.97 -4.96
CA LEU A 39 -18.51 4.59 -5.41
C LEU A 39 -18.89 4.42 -6.90
N THR A 40 -19.84 5.22 -7.39
CA THR A 40 -20.28 5.23 -8.80
C THR A 40 -19.15 5.63 -9.75
N GLU A 41 -18.33 6.62 -9.38
CA GLU A 41 -17.19 7.05 -10.21
C GLU A 41 -16.11 5.98 -10.27
N ILE A 42 -15.86 5.27 -9.15
CA ILE A 42 -14.92 4.14 -9.12
C ILE A 42 -15.41 3.01 -10.01
N LYS A 43 -16.70 2.67 -9.95
CA LYS A 43 -17.33 1.67 -10.85
C LYS A 43 -17.18 2.07 -12.31
N SER A 44 -17.44 3.33 -12.64
CA SER A 44 -17.26 3.88 -13.98
C SER A 44 -15.82 3.77 -14.46
N TRP A 45 -14.86 4.06 -13.58
CA TRP A 45 -13.44 3.93 -13.90
C TRP A 45 -13.06 2.47 -14.22
N PHE A 46 -13.51 1.50 -13.41
CA PHE A 46 -13.27 0.08 -13.69
C PHE A 46 -13.92 -0.36 -14.99
N SER A 47 -15.18 0.02 -15.26
CA SER A 47 -15.85 -0.31 -16.52
C SER A 47 -15.12 0.23 -17.74
N LYS A 48 -14.46 1.39 -17.61
CA LYS A 48 -13.71 2.03 -18.70
C LYS A 48 -12.33 1.42 -18.91
N ASN A 49 -11.67 0.98 -17.86
CA ASN A 49 -10.26 0.57 -17.90
C ASN A 49 -10.05 -0.94 -17.70
N GLY A 50 -11.07 -1.69 -17.25
CA GLY A 50 -10.95 -3.11 -16.94
C GLY A 50 -10.45 -3.95 -18.10
N SER A 51 -10.98 -3.74 -19.32
CA SER A 51 -10.51 -4.45 -20.52
C SER A 51 -9.05 -4.17 -20.85
N LYS A 52 -8.58 -2.93 -20.65
CA LYS A 52 -7.18 -2.58 -20.87
C LYS A 52 -6.25 -3.26 -19.86
N ILE A 53 -6.68 -3.33 -18.60
CA ILE A 53 -5.94 -3.99 -17.54
C ILE A 53 -5.86 -5.50 -17.83
N SER A 54 -6.97 -6.13 -18.16
CA SER A 54 -7.06 -7.55 -18.45
C SER A 54 -6.34 -7.95 -19.74
N GLU A 55 -6.69 -7.33 -20.87
CA GLU A 55 -6.19 -7.70 -22.19
C GLU A 55 -4.73 -7.27 -22.45
N LYS A 56 -4.35 -6.09 -21.96
CA LYS A 56 -3.04 -5.49 -22.23
C LYS A 56 -2.02 -5.74 -21.12
N LYS A 57 -2.41 -6.40 -20.03
CA LYS A 57 -1.59 -6.57 -18.82
C LYS A 57 -1.13 -5.23 -18.23
N GLU A 58 -1.98 -4.21 -18.33
CA GLU A 58 -1.72 -2.91 -17.73
C GLU A 58 -1.93 -2.95 -16.22
N VAL A 59 -1.18 -2.14 -15.46
CA VAL A 59 -1.36 -1.96 -14.03
C VAL A 59 -2.20 -0.72 -13.76
N GLY A 60 -3.35 -0.90 -13.14
CA GLY A 60 -4.19 0.21 -12.67
C GLY A 60 -3.87 0.55 -11.22
N ILE A 61 -3.48 1.81 -10.95
CA ILE A 61 -3.25 2.30 -9.59
C ILE A 61 -4.36 3.27 -9.22
N ILE A 62 -5.07 2.99 -8.13
CA ILE A 62 -6.16 3.81 -7.63
C ILE A 62 -5.84 4.25 -6.21
N GLU A 63 -5.80 5.56 -5.97
CA GLU A 63 -5.72 6.12 -4.63
C GLU A 63 -7.12 6.28 -4.05
N LEU A 64 -7.40 5.60 -2.94
CA LEU A 64 -8.68 5.64 -2.25
C LEU A 64 -8.53 6.30 -0.87
N SER A 65 -9.50 7.14 -0.51
CA SER A 65 -9.60 7.77 0.80
C SER A 65 -10.99 7.58 1.35
N ASN A 66 -11.12 6.82 2.45
CA ASN A 66 -12.33 6.67 3.28
C ASN A 66 -13.66 6.70 2.51
N ILE A 67 -13.81 5.80 1.54
CA ILE A 67 -15.05 5.67 0.77
C ILE A 67 -15.92 4.63 1.47
N GLU A 68 -17.11 5.02 1.86
CA GLU A 68 -18.09 4.10 2.43
C GLU A 68 -18.41 2.95 1.47
N ASN A 69 -18.56 1.75 2.01
CA ASN A 69 -18.89 0.53 1.25
C ASN A 69 -17.88 0.12 0.16
N ILE A 70 -16.64 0.66 0.23
CA ILE A 70 -15.59 0.30 -0.73
C ILE A 70 -15.21 -1.17 -0.62
N ASP A 71 -15.25 -1.73 0.59
CA ASP A 71 -14.87 -3.12 0.84
C ASP A 71 -15.82 -4.09 0.15
N ASP A 72 -17.14 -3.85 0.25
CA ASP A 72 -18.15 -4.67 -0.44
C ASP A 72 -17.99 -4.58 -1.96
N PHE A 73 -17.67 -3.40 -2.46
CA PHE A 73 -17.38 -3.22 -3.87
C PHE A 73 -16.14 -4.00 -4.31
N LEU A 74 -15.03 -3.91 -3.58
CA LEU A 74 -13.79 -4.63 -3.90
C LEU A 74 -13.97 -6.15 -3.80
N LEU A 75 -14.73 -6.63 -2.81
CA LEU A 75 -15.10 -8.04 -2.67
C LEU A 75 -15.93 -8.52 -3.87
N ASN A 76 -16.90 -7.73 -4.31
CA ASN A 76 -17.71 -8.08 -5.46
C ASN A 76 -16.89 -8.05 -6.76
N LEU A 77 -16.03 -7.05 -6.93
CA LEU A 77 -15.16 -6.95 -8.09
C LEU A 77 -14.19 -8.13 -8.18
N SER A 78 -13.59 -8.53 -7.09
CA SER A 78 -12.67 -9.69 -7.04
C SER A 78 -13.35 -11.03 -7.37
N LYS A 79 -14.68 -11.12 -7.20
CA LYS A 79 -15.46 -12.31 -7.56
C LYS A 79 -15.94 -12.30 -9.01
N GLN A 80 -16.19 -11.13 -9.58
CA GLN A 80 -16.77 -10.98 -10.92
C GLN A 80 -15.71 -10.95 -12.02
N GLU A 81 -14.55 -10.40 -11.73
CA GLU A 81 -13.46 -10.18 -12.69
C GLU A 81 -12.30 -11.14 -12.40
N SER A 82 -12.46 -12.41 -12.82
CA SER A 82 -11.43 -13.44 -12.57
C SER A 82 -10.06 -13.11 -13.18
N ASP A 83 -10.05 -12.31 -14.24
CA ASP A 83 -8.83 -11.97 -14.98
C ASP A 83 -8.09 -10.74 -14.40
N ILE A 84 -8.71 -10.03 -13.45
CA ILE A 84 -8.11 -8.86 -12.81
C ILE A 84 -7.62 -9.23 -11.41
N LYS A 85 -6.31 -9.19 -11.20
CA LYS A 85 -5.72 -9.35 -9.87
C LYS A 85 -5.77 -8.04 -9.11
N ILE A 86 -6.56 -8.00 -8.04
CA ILE A 86 -6.66 -6.85 -7.15
C ILE A 86 -5.69 -7.03 -5.99
N SER A 87 -4.86 -6.03 -5.74
CA SER A 87 -4.02 -5.94 -4.54
C SER A 87 -4.36 -4.65 -3.79
N ILE A 88 -4.61 -4.76 -2.49
CA ILE A 88 -4.91 -3.64 -1.63
C ILE A 88 -3.66 -3.32 -0.81
N VAL A 89 -3.24 -2.07 -0.86
CA VAL A 89 -2.09 -1.60 -0.08
C VAL A 89 -2.57 -0.54 0.91
N ASN A 90 -2.57 -0.91 2.20
CA ASN A 90 -2.88 0.01 3.30
C ASN A 90 -1.63 0.80 3.68
N LEU A 91 -1.69 2.11 3.63
CA LEU A 91 -0.59 2.97 4.05
C LEU A 91 -0.71 3.28 5.53
N MET A 92 0.37 3.00 6.27
CA MET A 92 0.51 3.25 7.69
C MET A 92 1.79 4.04 7.94
N PRO A 93 1.69 5.29 8.45
CA PRO A 93 2.86 6.01 8.91
C PRO A 93 3.45 5.28 10.12
N VAL A 94 4.77 5.24 10.25
CA VAL A 94 5.44 4.73 11.46
C VAL A 94 5.38 5.74 12.60
N GLY A 95 5.70 5.31 13.82
CA GLY A 95 5.65 6.12 15.03
C GLY A 95 4.34 6.05 15.81
N ASN A 96 3.57 4.97 15.62
CA ASN A 96 2.32 4.75 16.33
C ASN A 96 2.50 3.89 17.58
N SER A 97 1.65 4.12 18.60
CA SER A 97 1.59 3.20 19.75
C SER A 97 0.86 1.89 19.40
N TYR A 98 1.13 0.85 20.18
CA TYR A 98 0.46 -0.45 20.03
C TYR A 98 -1.06 -0.31 20.11
N GLU A 99 -1.55 0.41 21.12
CA GLU A 99 -2.99 0.61 21.34
C GLU A 99 -3.64 1.35 20.18
N TYR A 100 -2.94 2.32 19.60
CA TYR A 100 -3.43 3.03 18.42
C TYR A 100 -3.57 2.08 17.24
N LEU A 101 -2.56 1.23 17.00
CA LEU A 101 -2.56 0.28 15.90
C LEU A 101 -3.66 -0.76 16.07
N MET A 102 -3.77 -1.37 17.26
CA MET A 102 -4.80 -2.39 17.54
C MET A 102 -6.23 -1.84 17.37
N LYS A 103 -6.43 -0.55 17.67
CA LYS A 103 -7.74 0.10 17.54
C LYS A 103 -8.06 0.55 16.11
N ASN A 104 -7.07 0.99 15.36
CA ASN A 104 -7.29 1.75 14.10
C ASN A 104 -6.84 0.99 12.85
N MET A 105 -6.05 -0.06 12.98
CA MET A 105 -5.71 -0.89 11.83
C MET A 105 -6.90 -1.77 11.44
N PRO A 106 -7.26 -1.80 10.16
CA PRO A 106 -8.27 -2.74 9.69
C PRO A 106 -7.76 -4.17 9.86
N GLN A 107 -8.64 -5.08 10.27
CA GLN A 107 -8.33 -6.50 10.16
C GLN A 107 -8.15 -6.86 8.68
N LYS A 108 -7.22 -7.75 8.40
CA LYS A 108 -7.00 -8.24 7.03
C LYS A 108 -8.26 -8.94 6.52
N ARG A 109 -8.81 -8.44 5.41
CA ARG A 109 -10.07 -8.91 4.81
C ARG A 109 -9.88 -9.60 3.46
N PHE A 110 -8.73 -9.35 2.81
CA PHE A 110 -8.41 -9.86 1.50
C PHE A 110 -7.11 -10.65 1.52
N GLU A 111 -7.00 -11.68 0.68
CA GLU A 111 -5.77 -12.46 0.56
C GLU A 111 -4.59 -11.58 0.10
N ASN A 112 -4.84 -10.72 -0.90
CA ASN A 112 -3.86 -9.80 -1.47
C ASN A 112 -3.93 -8.41 -0.80
N GLU A 113 -3.97 -8.38 0.53
CA GLU A 113 -3.93 -7.15 1.32
C GLU A 113 -2.59 -7.03 2.03
N TYR A 114 -1.95 -5.88 1.85
CA TYR A 114 -0.59 -5.59 2.27
C TYR A 114 -0.51 -4.26 3.02
N LEU A 115 0.58 -4.08 3.78
CA LEU A 115 0.97 -2.80 4.35
C LEU A 115 2.07 -2.13 3.52
N ALA A 116 2.01 -0.80 3.47
CA ALA A 116 3.14 0.04 3.12
C ALA A 116 3.44 0.95 4.32
N LEU A 117 4.61 0.82 4.89
CA LEU A 117 5.07 1.67 5.98
C LEU A 117 5.64 2.96 5.40
N THR A 118 5.17 4.09 5.91
CA THR A 118 5.54 5.42 5.41
C THR A 118 6.17 6.26 6.50
N LYS A 119 6.81 7.37 6.11
CA LYS A 119 7.48 8.32 7.02
C LYS A 119 8.67 7.73 7.80
N LEU A 120 9.34 6.74 7.22
CA LEU A 120 10.57 6.18 7.79
C LEU A 120 11.75 7.19 7.81
N ASP A 121 11.62 8.34 7.11
CA ASP A 121 12.52 9.49 7.18
C ASP A 121 12.34 10.32 8.45
N LEU A 122 11.18 10.22 9.09
CA LEU A 122 10.82 10.99 10.28
C LEU A 122 10.93 10.19 11.58
N CYS A 123 10.71 8.88 11.51
CA CYS A 123 10.64 8.02 12.68
C CYS A 123 11.08 6.60 12.34
N ASP A 124 11.80 5.96 13.24
CA ASP A 124 12.18 4.56 13.11
C ASP A 124 10.99 3.63 13.41
N LEU A 125 10.96 2.50 12.70
CA LEU A 125 10.01 1.44 12.98
C LEU A 125 10.30 0.81 14.36
N SER A 126 9.33 0.83 15.24
CA SER A 126 9.46 0.29 16.59
C SER A 126 9.12 -1.20 16.66
N ILE A 127 9.70 -1.92 17.65
CA ILE A 127 9.38 -3.34 17.91
C ILE A 127 7.90 -3.50 18.23
N VAL A 128 7.32 -2.52 18.90
CA VAL A 128 5.90 -2.51 19.29
C VAL A 128 5.00 -2.47 18.05
N GLU A 129 5.36 -1.70 17.03
CA GLU A 129 4.65 -1.66 15.76
C GLU A 129 4.76 -2.99 15.01
N ILE A 130 5.95 -3.58 15.00
CA ILE A 130 6.19 -4.89 14.38
C ILE A 130 5.30 -5.95 15.05
N ALA A 131 5.26 -5.96 16.39
CA ALA A 131 4.43 -6.89 17.15
C ALA A 131 2.94 -6.75 16.77
N ALA A 132 2.42 -5.52 16.69
CA ALA A 132 1.05 -5.25 16.26
C ALA A 132 0.78 -5.73 14.83
N PHE A 133 1.70 -5.52 13.87
CA PHE A 133 1.54 -5.97 12.49
C PHE A 133 1.51 -7.49 12.37
N VAL A 134 2.34 -8.18 13.17
CA VAL A 134 2.36 -9.65 13.23
C VAL A 134 1.05 -10.18 13.82
N GLU A 135 0.61 -9.62 14.94
CA GLU A 135 -0.63 -10.03 15.62
C GLU A 135 -1.86 -9.83 14.73
N LEU A 136 -1.92 -8.72 13.97
CA LEU A 136 -2.97 -8.44 13.02
C LEU A 136 -2.80 -9.16 11.67
N ASN A 137 -1.79 -10.03 11.55
CA ASN A 137 -1.49 -10.84 10.36
C ASN A 137 -1.32 -9.99 9.08
N HIS A 138 -0.74 -8.81 9.20
CA HIS A 138 -0.45 -7.96 8.06
C HIS A 138 0.92 -8.27 7.45
N LYS A 139 0.95 -8.39 6.11
CA LYS A 139 2.19 -8.54 5.34
C LYS A 139 2.66 -7.16 4.88
N CYS A 140 3.85 -6.75 5.30
CA CYS A 140 4.46 -5.54 4.77
C CYS A 140 5.00 -5.80 3.35
N MET A 141 4.66 -4.93 2.40
CA MET A 141 5.11 -5.01 1.01
C MET A 141 6.08 -3.89 0.65
N PHE A 142 5.90 -2.71 1.24
CA PHE A 142 6.69 -1.53 0.89
C PHE A 142 7.15 -0.75 2.11
N PHE A 143 8.35 -0.18 1.99
CA PHE A 143 8.88 0.86 2.85
C PHE A 143 9.00 2.17 2.08
N SER A 144 8.52 3.28 2.63
CA SER A 144 8.59 4.60 2.03
C SER A 144 9.12 5.63 3.03
N GLY A 145 9.99 6.52 2.52
CA GLY A 145 10.66 7.53 3.34
C GLY A 145 12.05 7.10 3.81
N VAL A 146 12.60 6.00 3.32
CA VAL A 146 13.95 5.57 3.68
C VAL A 146 14.96 6.51 3.02
N ARG A 147 15.88 7.09 3.82
CA ARG A 147 16.81 8.14 3.38
C ARG A 147 17.88 7.70 2.38
N SER A 148 18.09 6.40 2.25
CA SER A 148 19.20 5.83 1.47
C SER A 148 18.92 5.64 -0.02
N SER A 149 17.73 5.99 -0.54
CA SER A 149 17.43 5.88 -1.97
C SER A 149 16.91 7.17 -2.57
N GLU A 150 17.30 7.40 -3.81
CA GLU A 150 16.80 8.51 -4.62
C GLU A 150 15.27 8.50 -4.77
N GLU A 151 14.66 7.32 -4.83
CA GLU A 151 13.21 7.16 -4.99
C GLU A 151 12.47 7.08 -3.64
N GLY A 152 13.13 6.68 -2.55
CA GLY A 152 12.55 6.57 -1.21
C GLY A 152 11.38 5.59 -1.09
N LEU A 153 11.28 4.61 -2.01
CA LEU A 153 10.32 3.52 -2.00
C LEU A 153 11.03 2.19 -2.27
N TYR A 154 10.82 1.22 -1.37
CA TYR A 154 11.42 -0.11 -1.46
C TYR A 154 10.39 -1.21 -1.28
N PHE A 155 10.64 -2.34 -1.92
CA PHE A 155 9.97 -3.59 -1.56
C PHE A 155 10.52 -4.09 -0.22
N ALA A 156 9.60 -4.47 0.68
CA ALA A 156 9.96 -5.09 1.95
C ALA A 156 10.41 -6.54 1.70
N LYS A 157 11.70 -6.75 1.49
CA LYS A 157 12.29 -8.08 1.42
C LYS A 157 12.58 -8.58 2.83
N VAL A 158 12.29 -9.86 3.09
CA VAL A 158 12.38 -10.45 4.44
C VAL A 158 13.78 -10.25 5.06
N GLY A 159 14.86 -10.50 4.32
CA GLY A 159 16.22 -10.32 4.80
C GLY A 159 16.54 -8.85 5.12
N GLU A 160 16.28 -7.94 4.19
CA GLU A 160 16.55 -6.50 4.36
C GLU A 160 15.71 -5.90 5.51
N THR A 161 14.48 -6.40 5.70
CA THR A 161 13.62 -5.99 6.81
C THR A 161 14.18 -6.47 8.15
N ALA A 162 14.62 -7.73 8.22
CA ALA A 162 15.23 -8.29 9.42
C ALA A 162 16.51 -7.55 9.80
N ASP A 163 17.39 -7.29 8.83
CA ASP A 163 18.64 -6.54 9.05
C ASP A 163 18.36 -5.13 9.56
N HIS A 164 17.38 -4.43 8.99
CA HIS A 164 16.98 -3.10 9.47
C HIS A 164 16.45 -3.12 10.91
N ILE A 165 15.66 -4.14 11.26
CA ILE A 165 15.15 -4.31 12.63
C ILE A 165 16.31 -4.54 13.60
N VAL A 166 17.24 -5.45 13.27
CA VAL A 166 18.41 -5.75 14.11
C VAL A 166 19.26 -4.51 14.31
N GLN A 167 19.60 -3.78 13.24
CA GLN A 167 20.38 -2.54 13.34
C GLN A 167 19.69 -1.48 14.19
N THR A 168 18.38 -1.33 14.08
CA THR A 168 17.60 -0.38 14.89
C THR A 168 17.61 -0.79 16.37
N MET A 169 17.57 -2.11 16.66
CA MET A 169 17.68 -2.61 18.03
C MET A 169 19.07 -2.36 18.62
N GLU A 170 20.13 -2.68 17.88
CA GLU A 170 21.52 -2.50 18.31
C GLU A 170 21.85 -1.03 18.59
N SER A 171 21.39 -0.10 17.75
CA SER A 171 21.60 1.34 17.93
C SER A 171 20.95 1.93 19.19
N ARG A 172 19.98 1.21 19.79
CA ARG A 172 19.29 1.64 21.02
C ARG A 172 19.85 1.02 22.29
N ILE A 173 20.67 -0.02 22.17
CA ILE A 173 21.28 -0.72 23.30
C ILE A 173 22.69 -0.18 23.62
N GLY A 174 23.33 0.50 22.68
CA GLY A 174 24.61 1.17 22.84
C GLY A 174 24.46 2.62 23.23
#